data_8f77c623c36664629d9fecb915542fe6
#
_entry.id   8f77c623c36664629d9fecb915542fe6
#
_cell.length_a   1.000
_cell.length_b   1.000
_cell.length_c   1.000
_cell.angle_alpha   90.00
_cell.angle_beta   90.00
_cell.angle_gamma   90.00
#
_symmetry.space_group_name_H-M   'P 1'
#
loop_
_entity.id
_entity.type
_entity.pdbx_description
1 polymer ?
#
loop_
_entity_poly.entity_id
_entity_poly.type
_entity_poly.pdbx_seq_one_letter_code
_entity_poly.pdbx_strand_id
1 'polypeptide(L)'
;MNKIKQSNKDLPNSIKIGYVNYQFDFWPDTFATTEDAQGAFFALAGKIGLKEAAIPSIHGVNTLMHEILHGIIYQYGIVEVLGDKEEHIVNTISNGLTTVFVDNPWLTDYIKKYTPHKNNNENTKIHQSKI
;
A
#
# COMPACT_ATOMS: atom_id res chain seq x y z
N MET A 1 -4.64 -15.57 22.10
CA MET A 1 -3.51 -15.68 21.21
C MET A 1 -3.65 -14.71 20.04
N ASN A 2 -2.61 -13.97 19.77
CA ASN A 2 -2.67 -12.91 18.76
C ASN A 2 -2.44 -13.49 17.38
N LYS A 3 -3.43 -13.34 16.53
CA LYS A 3 -3.33 -13.81 15.16
C LYS A 3 -3.33 -12.65 14.19
N ILE A 4 -2.50 -12.76 13.17
CA ILE A 4 -2.56 -11.84 12.05
C ILE A 4 -3.88 -12.08 11.32
N LYS A 5 -4.59 -11.00 11.04
CA LYS A 5 -5.86 -11.08 10.33
C LYS A 5 -5.63 -10.91 8.83
N GLN A 6 -6.47 -11.56 8.04
CA GLN A 6 -6.40 -11.46 6.57
C GLN A 6 -7.45 -10.51 5.99
N SER A 7 -8.28 -9.93 6.83
CA SER A 7 -9.30 -9.01 6.35
C SER A 7 -9.47 -7.82 7.28
N ASN A 8 -9.87 -6.69 6.69
CA ASN A 8 -10.12 -5.46 7.41
C ASN A 8 -11.25 -4.73 6.68
N LYS A 9 -12.10 -4.04 7.43
CA LYS A 9 -13.28 -3.38 6.84
C LYS A 9 -12.92 -2.19 5.95
N ASP A 10 -11.77 -1.59 6.17
CA ASP A 10 -11.38 -0.37 5.43
C ASP A 10 -10.50 -0.67 4.22
N LEU A 11 -9.90 -1.85 4.16
CA LEU A 11 -8.98 -2.20 3.09
C LEU A 11 -9.39 -3.53 2.44
N PRO A 12 -9.06 -3.71 1.15
CA PRO A 12 -9.25 -5.01 0.51
C PRO A 12 -8.26 -6.03 1.10
N ASN A 13 -8.37 -7.27 0.65
CA ASN A 13 -7.48 -8.33 1.16
C ASN A 13 -6.09 -8.27 0.54
N SER A 14 -5.94 -7.59 -0.58
CA SER A 14 -4.66 -7.50 -1.27
C SER A 14 -4.56 -6.23 -2.07
N ILE A 15 -3.35 -5.91 -2.46
CA ILE A 15 -3.06 -4.77 -3.34
C ILE A 15 -2.14 -5.25 -4.44
N LYS A 16 -2.45 -4.87 -5.67
CA LYS A 16 -1.59 -5.21 -6.80
C LYS A 16 -0.58 -4.11 -7.02
N ILE A 17 0.69 -4.49 -7.04
CA ILE A 17 1.79 -3.58 -7.37
C ILE A 17 2.58 -4.25 -8.47
N GLY A 18 2.66 -3.60 -9.64
CA GLY A 18 3.28 -4.23 -10.78
C GLY A 18 2.53 -5.50 -11.17
N TYR A 19 3.21 -6.62 -11.11
CA TYR A 19 2.64 -7.91 -11.52
C TYR A 19 2.20 -8.79 -10.37
N VAL A 20 2.32 -8.32 -9.14
CA VAL A 20 2.09 -9.16 -7.96
C VAL A 20 0.95 -8.59 -7.12
N ASN A 21 0.07 -9.48 -6.69
CA ASN A 21 -0.94 -9.16 -5.68
C ASN A 21 -0.34 -9.45 -4.31
N TYR A 22 -0.06 -8.40 -3.56
CA TYR A 22 0.49 -8.54 -2.21
C TYR A 22 -0.66 -8.68 -1.23
N GLN A 23 -0.65 -9.78 -0.47
CA GLN A 23 -1.67 -10.03 0.53
C GLN A 23 -1.41 -9.16 1.76
N PHE A 24 -2.47 -8.59 2.30
CA PHE A 24 -2.33 -7.84 3.55
C PHE A 24 -2.35 -8.78 4.74
N ASP A 25 -1.44 -8.52 5.66
CA ASP A 25 -1.48 -9.10 7.00
C ASP A 25 -1.80 -7.95 7.95
N PHE A 26 -2.93 -8.04 8.65
CA PHE A 26 -3.34 -6.98 9.57
C PHE A 26 -2.92 -7.38 10.98
N TRP A 27 -1.97 -6.62 11.53
CA TRP A 27 -1.35 -6.96 12.81
C TRP A 27 -2.17 -6.40 13.97
N PRO A 28 -2.48 -7.23 14.99
CA PRO A 28 -3.16 -6.72 16.19
C PRO A 28 -2.22 -5.84 17.00
N ASP A 29 -2.78 -5.00 17.87
CA ASP A 29 -2.02 -4.09 18.70
C ASP A 29 -0.97 -4.78 19.54
N THR A 30 -1.30 -5.99 20.01
CA THR A 30 -0.43 -6.75 20.87
C THR A 30 0.62 -7.55 20.12
N PHE A 31 0.59 -7.48 18.78
CA PHE A 31 1.56 -8.21 17.97
C PHE A 31 2.93 -7.56 18.12
N ALA A 32 3.88 -8.31 18.67
CA ALA A 32 5.24 -7.80 18.86
C ALA A 32 5.99 -7.79 17.53
N THR A 33 6.48 -6.64 17.17
CA THR A 33 7.40 -6.50 16.04
C THR A 33 8.76 -6.12 16.56
N THR A 34 9.79 -6.35 15.76
CA THR A 34 11.15 -6.14 16.24
C THR A 34 11.53 -4.68 16.42
N GLU A 35 10.84 -3.76 15.78
CA GLU A 35 11.27 -2.37 15.75
C GLU A 35 10.11 -1.39 15.84
N ASP A 36 9.08 -1.73 16.57
CA ASP A 36 7.88 -0.88 16.66
C ASP A 36 7.36 -0.48 15.29
N ALA A 37 7.57 -1.34 14.31
CA ALA A 37 7.17 -1.05 12.94
C ALA A 37 5.66 -0.94 12.85
N GLN A 38 5.19 0.06 12.11
CA GLN A 38 3.77 0.24 11.84
C GLN A 38 3.34 -0.61 10.64
N GLY A 39 4.29 -0.98 9.81
CA GLY A 39 4.04 -1.85 8.66
C GLY A 39 5.35 -2.43 8.13
N ALA A 40 5.24 -3.31 7.15
CA ALA A 40 6.41 -3.90 6.51
C ALA A 40 6.05 -4.43 5.13
N PHE A 41 7.03 -4.40 4.23
CA PHE A 41 6.91 -4.96 2.89
C PHE A 41 7.76 -6.24 2.83
N PHE A 42 7.13 -7.35 2.51
CA PHE A 42 7.79 -8.65 2.40
C PHE A 42 7.79 -9.10 0.95
N ALA A 43 8.85 -8.75 0.23
CA ALA A 43 8.93 -8.95 -1.21
C ALA A 43 8.76 -10.42 -1.61
N LEU A 44 9.51 -11.32 -0.98
CA LEU A 44 9.51 -12.72 -1.37
C LEU A 44 8.26 -13.46 -0.91
N ALA A 45 7.69 -13.04 0.21
CA ALA A 45 6.45 -13.64 0.71
C ALA A 45 5.21 -13.12 -0.01
N GLY A 46 5.34 -12.01 -0.75
CA GLY A 46 4.21 -11.40 -1.43
C GLY A 46 3.20 -10.81 -0.46
N LYS A 47 3.67 -10.12 0.58
CA LYS A 47 2.82 -9.62 1.65
C LYS A 47 3.18 -8.21 2.06
N ILE A 48 2.17 -7.50 2.57
CA ILE A 48 2.35 -6.23 3.24
C ILE A 48 1.68 -6.33 4.59
N GLY A 49 2.45 -6.10 5.65
CA GLY A 49 1.91 -6.07 7.02
C GLY A 49 1.57 -4.65 7.42
N LEU A 50 0.47 -4.48 8.12
CA LEU A 50 0.02 -3.18 8.63
C LEU A 50 -0.55 -3.36 10.03
N LYS A 51 -0.23 -2.44 10.92
CA LYS A 51 -0.85 -2.40 12.23
C LYS A 51 -2.31 -2.01 12.11
N GLU A 52 -3.18 -2.90 12.54
CA GLU A 52 -4.62 -2.73 12.33
C GLU A 52 -5.15 -1.46 13.00
N ALA A 53 -4.69 -1.17 14.20
CA ALA A 53 -5.19 -0.01 14.93
C ALA A 53 -4.90 1.32 14.25
N ALA A 54 -3.86 1.39 13.43
CA ALA A 54 -3.51 2.62 12.74
C ALA A 54 -4.28 2.83 11.44
N ILE A 55 -4.91 1.78 10.90
CA ILE A 55 -5.55 1.85 9.58
C ILE A 55 -6.58 2.98 9.49
N PRO A 56 -7.53 3.14 10.43
CA PRO A 56 -8.50 4.24 10.34
C PRO A 56 -7.92 5.56 10.82
N SER A 57 -6.79 5.97 10.28
CA SER A 57 -6.15 7.22 10.63
C SER A 57 -5.19 7.65 9.53
N ILE A 58 -4.72 8.90 9.63
CA ILE A 58 -3.73 9.39 8.68
C ILE A 58 -2.41 8.63 8.79
N HIS A 59 -2.11 8.10 9.97
CA HIS A 59 -0.90 7.30 10.15
C HIS A 59 -0.97 6.01 9.34
N GLY A 60 -2.16 5.41 9.27
CA GLY A 60 -2.36 4.23 8.43
C GLY A 60 -2.19 4.55 6.95
N VAL A 61 -2.71 5.69 6.51
CA VAL A 61 -2.53 6.11 5.13
C VAL A 61 -1.05 6.29 4.82
N ASN A 62 -0.33 6.98 5.68
CA ASN A 62 1.11 7.21 5.48
C ASN A 62 1.87 5.88 5.45
N THR A 63 1.57 4.99 6.36
CA THR A 63 2.22 3.67 6.43
C THR A 63 1.95 2.87 5.16
N LEU A 64 0.71 2.86 4.70
CA LEU A 64 0.38 2.15 3.47
C LEU A 64 1.14 2.73 2.28
N MET A 65 1.19 4.06 2.15
CA MET A 65 1.98 4.70 1.10
C MET A 65 3.45 4.30 1.17
N HIS A 66 4.00 4.24 2.38
CA HIS A 66 5.37 3.84 2.61
C HIS A 66 5.63 2.43 2.06
N GLU A 67 4.77 1.48 2.41
CA GLU A 67 4.96 0.11 1.96
C GLU A 67 4.70 -0.05 0.47
N ILE A 68 3.73 0.69 -0.08
CA ILE A 68 3.52 0.71 -1.53
C ILE A 68 4.78 1.18 -2.26
N LEU A 69 5.44 2.21 -1.75
CA LEU A 69 6.66 2.72 -2.39
C LEU A 69 7.77 1.69 -2.37
N HIS A 70 7.96 0.96 -1.27
CA HIS A 70 8.91 -0.15 -1.25
C HIS A 70 8.54 -1.20 -2.31
N GLY A 71 7.25 -1.48 -2.45
CA GLY A 71 6.76 -2.43 -3.45
C GLY A 71 7.05 -1.96 -4.88
N ILE A 72 6.85 -0.67 -5.15
CA ILE A 72 7.15 -0.10 -6.47
C ILE A 72 8.64 -0.20 -6.75
N ILE A 73 9.45 0.18 -5.79
CA ILE A 73 10.90 0.13 -5.93
C ILE A 73 11.35 -1.29 -6.26
N TYR A 74 10.82 -2.27 -5.56
CA TYR A 74 11.15 -3.66 -5.80
C TYR A 74 10.69 -4.14 -7.17
N GLN A 75 9.42 -3.88 -7.50
CA GLN A 75 8.82 -4.37 -8.74
C GLN A 75 9.40 -3.71 -9.98
N TYR A 76 9.79 -2.46 -9.88
CA TYR A 76 10.31 -1.73 -11.03
C TYR A 76 11.84 -1.65 -11.06
N GLY A 77 12.49 -2.42 -10.17
CA GLY A 77 13.89 -2.75 -10.35
C GLY A 77 14.90 -1.69 -9.98
N ILE A 78 14.60 -0.81 -9.04
CA ILE A 78 15.55 0.23 -8.65
C ILE A 78 16.11 0.04 -7.23
N VAL A 79 15.95 -1.15 -6.67
CA VAL A 79 16.48 -1.42 -5.32
C VAL A 79 17.97 -1.14 -5.24
N GLU A 80 18.74 -1.64 -6.21
CA GLU A 80 20.18 -1.46 -6.18
C GLU A 80 20.63 -0.03 -6.42
N VAL A 81 19.86 0.71 -7.23
CA VAL A 81 20.16 2.12 -7.48
C VAL A 81 20.05 2.93 -6.20
N LEU A 82 19.00 2.67 -5.41
CA LEU A 82 18.78 3.41 -4.17
C LEU A 82 19.68 2.94 -3.05
N GLY A 83 19.98 1.64 -3.02
CA GLY A 83 20.87 1.06 -2.00
C GLY A 83 20.38 1.37 -0.59
N ASP A 84 21.30 1.80 0.26
CA ASP A 84 21.01 2.11 1.67
C ASP A 84 20.20 3.39 1.85
N LYS A 85 19.89 4.11 0.76
CA LYS A 85 19.09 5.32 0.83
C LYS A 85 17.60 5.06 0.64
N GLU A 86 17.23 3.83 0.33
CA GLU A 86 15.85 3.50 0.02
C GLU A 86 14.89 3.91 1.13
N GLU A 87 15.20 3.57 2.37
CA GLU A 87 14.31 3.87 3.48
C GLU A 87 14.12 5.37 3.67
N HIS A 88 15.18 6.14 3.55
CA HIS A 88 15.08 7.60 3.67
C HIS A 88 14.22 8.20 2.55
N ILE A 89 14.44 7.73 1.33
CA ILE A 89 13.69 8.21 0.16
C ILE A 89 12.21 7.85 0.30
N VAL A 90 11.92 6.61 0.65
CA VAL A 90 10.54 6.16 0.84
C VAL A 90 9.86 6.96 1.94
N ASN A 91 10.53 7.17 3.05
CA ASN A 91 9.99 7.94 4.16
C ASN A 91 9.64 9.36 3.72
N THR A 92 10.56 10.00 3.03
CA THR A 92 10.38 11.38 2.57
C THR A 92 9.22 11.48 1.59
N ILE A 93 9.18 10.58 0.61
CA ILE A 93 8.16 10.63 -0.44
C ILE A 93 6.79 10.26 0.13
N SER A 94 6.70 9.25 0.99
CA SER A 94 5.40 8.88 1.55
C SER A 94 4.81 10.00 2.40
N ASN A 95 5.65 10.69 3.17
CA ASN A 95 5.20 11.84 3.94
C ASN A 95 4.69 12.96 3.03
N GLY A 96 5.44 13.25 1.98
CA GLY A 96 5.05 14.27 1.01
C GLY A 96 3.77 13.93 0.27
N LEU A 97 3.66 12.69 -0.21
CA LEU A 97 2.45 12.26 -0.91
C LEU A 97 1.22 12.30 -0.02
N THR A 98 1.35 11.85 1.22
CA THR A 98 0.23 11.88 2.16
C THR A 98 -0.28 13.32 2.31
N THR A 99 0.64 14.27 2.46
CA THR A 99 0.27 15.68 2.59
C THR A 99 -0.38 16.21 1.31
N VAL A 100 0.15 15.83 0.14
CA VAL A 100 -0.44 16.24 -1.14
C VAL A 100 -1.90 15.77 -1.21
N PHE A 101 -2.18 14.53 -0.84
CA PHE A 101 -3.56 14.03 -0.87
C PHE A 101 -4.44 14.73 0.15
N VAL A 102 -3.93 15.03 1.34
CA VAL A 102 -4.70 15.74 2.35
C VAL A 102 -5.06 17.15 1.88
N ASP A 103 -4.09 17.84 1.30
CA ASP A 103 -4.27 19.23 0.90
C ASP A 103 -5.02 19.39 -0.41
N ASN A 104 -5.16 18.33 -1.19
CA ASN A 104 -5.76 18.38 -2.52
C ASN A 104 -6.77 17.26 -2.69
N PRO A 105 -7.92 17.35 -2.00
CA PRO A 105 -8.91 16.26 -2.06
C PRO A 105 -9.46 16.00 -3.46
N TRP A 106 -9.42 16.99 -4.35
CA TRP A 106 -9.85 16.83 -5.74
C TRP A 106 -8.95 15.88 -6.54
N LEU A 107 -7.72 15.64 -6.06
CA LEU A 107 -6.73 14.89 -6.83
C LEU A 107 -7.15 13.43 -7.03
N THR A 108 -7.64 12.78 -5.98
CA THR A 108 -8.09 11.38 -6.10
C THR A 108 -9.28 11.26 -7.02
N ASP A 109 -10.19 12.24 -7.00
CA ASP A 109 -11.34 12.24 -7.88
C ASP A 109 -10.92 12.41 -9.34
N TYR A 110 -9.96 13.29 -9.58
CA TYR A 110 -9.42 13.51 -10.92
C TYR A 110 -8.76 12.24 -11.45
N ILE A 111 -7.92 11.62 -10.64
CA ILE A 111 -7.24 10.38 -11.02
C ILE A 111 -8.27 9.31 -11.33
N LYS A 112 -9.24 9.15 -10.46
CA LYS A 112 -10.28 8.13 -10.63
C LYS A 112 -11.07 8.34 -11.91
N LYS A 113 -11.35 9.61 -12.24
CA LYS A 113 -12.18 9.94 -13.41
C LYS A 113 -11.49 9.59 -14.73
N TYR A 114 -10.19 9.79 -14.81
CA TYR A 114 -9.48 9.70 -16.08
C TYR A 114 -8.52 8.52 -16.19
N THR A 115 -8.57 7.58 -15.27
CA THR A 115 -7.81 6.33 -15.39
C THR A 115 -8.79 5.16 -15.52
N PRO A 116 -8.41 4.12 -16.26
CA PRO A 116 -9.27 2.95 -16.35
C PRO A 116 -9.30 2.20 -15.02
N HIS A 117 -10.47 1.66 -14.70
CA HIS A 117 -10.65 0.94 -13.44
C HIS A 117 -11.05 -0.48 -13.71
N LYS A 118 -10.41 -1.39 -12.99
CA LYS A 118 -10.96 -2.72 -12.83
C LYS A 118 -11.86 -2.68 -11.62
N ASN A 119 -13.02 -3.30 -11.74
CA ASN A 119 -13.77 -3.59 -10.54
C ASN A 119 -13.94 -5.09 -10.45
N ASN A 120 -14.54 -5.57 -9.36
CA ASN A 120 -14.66 -6.99 -9.13
C ASN A 120 -15.71 -7.65 -9.99
N ASN A 121 -16.44 -6.88 -10.79
CA ASN A 121 -17.47 -7.39 -11.64
C ASN A 121 -16.87 -7.75 -13.00
N GLU A 122 -17.06 -8.99 -13.40
CA GLU A 122 -16.55 -9.51 -14.68
C GLU A 122 -17.04 -8.70 -15.86
N ASN A 123 -18.23 -8.18 -15.78
CA ASN A 123 -18.84 -7.50 -16.92
C ASN A 123 -18.14 -6.22 -17.32
N THR A 124 -17.33 -5.66 -16.44
CA THR A 124 -16.65 -4.41 -16.74
C THR A 124 -15.40 -4.60 -17.58
N LYS A 125 -14.92 -5.80 -17.73
CA LYS A 125 -13.72 -6.07 -18.52
C LYS A 125 -13.85 -5.63 -19.96
N ILE A 126 -15.03 -5.76 -20.51
CA ILE A 126 -15.26 -5.41 -21.92
C ILE A 126 -15.03 -3.92 -22.14
N HIS A 127 -15.45 -3.11 -21.19
CA HIS A 127 -15.31 -1.67 -21.34
C HIS A 127 -13.87 -1.21 -21.23
N GLN A 128 -13.12 -1.88 -20.41
CA GLN A 128 -11.71 -1.53 -20.21
C GLN A 128 -10.87 -1.78 -21.43
N SER A 129 -11.22 -2.76 -22.21
CA SER A 129 -10.46 -3.10 -23.39
C SER A 129 -10.50 -2.02 -24.48
N LYS A 130 -11.34 -1.04 -24.33
CA LYS A 130 -11.49 0.04 -25.31
C LYS A 130 -10.61 1.24 -25.05
N ILE A 131 -9.86 1.21 -24.02
CA ILE A 131 -9.02 2.34 -23.63
C ILE A 131 -7.68 2.38 -24.36
#